data_d7ca38450bdb94d97b87d6ac9c46f9f9
#
_entry.id   d7ca38450bdb94d97b87d6ac9c46f9f9
#
_cell.length_a   1.000
_cell.length_b   1.000
_cell.length_c   1.000
_cell.angle_alpha   90.00
_cell.angle_beta   90.00
_cell.angle_gamma   90.00
#
_symmetry.space_group_name_H-M   'P 1'
#
loop_
_entity.id
_entity.type
_entity.pdbx_description
1 polymer ?
#
loop_
_entity_poly.entity_id
_entity_poly.type
_entity_poly.pdbx_seq_one_letter_code
_entity_poly.pdbx_strand_id
1 'polypeptide(L)'
;MHCFTRLALLLTLSLGGVATAPARAAESGAEIPGIAWPGVPLRSTVGGPIVDRVWRLELPQGRVALIRLSGTSGSELGLYLFDETATSLAAATPMKQSAKPGGAQRLTAVLPAGTYYLNVNGRNTDRAYRFTLSVTLLEDPTPAFVFAEIANGATRISDPETSVYIGASDSLSGVDAVRYRVDGGAWSEWRAPVTSHPVTFEATEGRHTVEAQARNGAELISDLALDSVILDLTAPTGTLLAPASNDVVYTARPTIQYRFSEALQPTSWSTNGLTLQSLDGAIVGGSGSYSAATKTGRFTPAALTPGVEYVVQIGDATDLAGNPVLADAWTLTYLVPTSISTPQRTLAVAGDSEPTLRFRAVGVPAGALLVVERLETTETGTLRWEGVTTIAARGDGALQRVAITPDRSGRYAIRFPGSATHGTSRTASIDVTLTPSLTRLGGSAVREVALGAAATAEFRVDPSGISRGTLLRSRCTSTFSQCTVVERRPIEINGSGFVSFTWIPTAGTWSWQLQLKANELHEAALSARARFRVR
;
A
#
# COMPACT_ATOMS: atom_id res chain seq x y z
N MET A 1 22.02 -65.94 5.43
CA MET A 1 22.23 -67.32 4.92
C MET A 1 23.42 -67.21 3.93
N HIS A 2 24.56 -67.79 4.38
CA HIS A 2 25.66 -68.40 3.61
C HIS A 2 26.43 -67.50 2.61
N CYS A 3 27.73 -67.43 2.51
CA CYS A 3 28.80 -68.26 3.12
C CYS A 3 30.16 -67.57 2.80
N PHE A 4 31.07 -67.72 3.72
CA PHE A 4 32.51 -67.43 3.62
C PHE A 4 33.18 -68.09 2.45
N THR A 5 34.21 -67.43 1.83
CA THR A 5 35.41 -68.17 1.46
C THR A 5 36.68 -67.33 1.56
N ARG A 6 37.51 -67.66 2.52
CA ARG A 6 38.91 -67.21 2.64
C ARG A 6 39.75 -67.95 1.59
N LEU A 7 40.65 -67.22 0.94
CA LEU A 7 41.73 -67.85 0.24
C LEU A 7 43.07 -67.30 0.77
N ALA A 8 43.79 -68.17 1.45
CA ALA A 8 45.15 -67.92 1.86
C ALA A 8 46.10 -68.18 0.67
N LEU A 9 47.06 -67.29 0.42
CA LEU A 9 48.12 -67.57 -0.54
C LEU A 9 49.46 -67.53 0.16
N LEU A 10 50.20 -68.66 -0.06
CA LEU A 10 51.51 -68.98 0.48
C LEU A 10 52.59 -68.01 -0.03
N LEU A 11 53.45 -67.66 0.91
CA LEU A 11 54.76 -67.05 0.67
C LEU A 11 55.71 -68.11 0.15
N THR A 12 56.28 -67.93 -1.06
CA THR A 12 57.49 -68.64 -1.49
C THR A 12 58.63 -67.63 -1.61
N LEU A 13 59.56 -67.76 -0.68
CA LEU A 13 60.88 -67.12 -0.77
C LEU A 13 61.67 -67.77 -1.90
N SER A 14 62.06 -67.01 -2.92
CA SER A 14 63.13 -67.40 -3.80
C SER A 14 64.32 -66.45 -3.63
N LEU A 15 65.39 -66.95 -3.03
CA LEU A 15 66.70 -66.32 -3.12
C LEU A 15 67.17 -66.40 -4.59
N GLY A 16 67.44 -65.30 -5.21
CA GLY A 16 67.95 -65.20 -6.55
C GLY A 16 68.75 -63.92 -6.80
N GLY A 17 70.01 -64.02 -6.81
CA GLY A 17 70.99 -63.26 -7.57
C GLY A 17 71.11 -61.76 -7.31
N VAL A 18 72.13 -61.33 -6.59
CA VAL A 18 72.63 -59.97 -6.59
C VAL A 18 73.09 -59.62 -8.01
N ALA A 19 72.20 -59.04 -8.83
CA ALA A 19 72.64 -58.34 -10.04
C ALA A 19 73.03 -56.93 -9.60
N THR A 20 74.32 -56.61 -9.65
CA THR A 20 74.82 -55.23 -9.54
C THR A 20 74.21 -54.42 -10.67
N ALA A 21 73.21 -53.60 -10.36
CA ALA A 21 72.71 -52.58 -11.28
C ALA A 21 73.89 -51.67 -11.68
N PRO A 22 74.06 -51.30 -12.97
CA PRO A 22 75.09 -50.35 -13.37
C PRO A 22 74.88 -49.06 -12.56
N ALA A 23 75.95 -48.51 -12.00
CA ALA A 23 75.96 -47.24 -11.30
C ALA A 23 75.36 -46.20 -12.24
N ARG A 24 74.12 -45.82 -11.95
CA ARG A 24 73.48 -44.69 -12.60
C ARG A 24 74.40 -43.50 -12.36
N ALA A 25 74.87 -42.82 -13.43
CA ALA A 25 75.64 -41.61 -13.33
C ALA A 25 74.88 -40.68 -12.32
N ALA A 26 75.58 -40.26 -11.28
CA ALA A 26 74.94 -39.41 -10.25
C ALA A 26 74.35 -38.20 -10.95
N GLU A 27 73.02 -38.08 -10.92
CA GLU A 27 72.31 -36.88 -11.43
C GLU A 27 73.02 -35.68 -10.82
N SER A 28 73.43 -34.72 -11.63
CA SER A 28 74.23 -33.56 -11.16
C SER A 28 73.51 -32.69 -10.17
N GLY A 29 72.20 -32.84 -10.09
CA GLY A 29 71.29 -32.00 -9.23
C GLY A 29 71.33 -30.51 -9.54
N ALA A 30 71.87 -30.11 -10.67
CA ALA A 30 72.01 -28.69 -11.03
C ALA A 30 70.87 -28.16 -11.91
N GLU A 31 69.98 -29.04 -12.35
CA GLU A 31 68.83 -28.71 -13.21
C GLU A 31 67.63 -29.61 -12.86
N ILE A 32 66.42 -29.24 -13.30
CA ILE A 32 65.21 -30.06 -13.19
C ILE A 32 65.40 -31.35 -14.04
N PRO A 33 65.04 -32.50 -13.51
CA PRO A 33 64.26 -32.80 -12.32
C PRO A 33 65.05 -32.87 -11.00
N GLY A 34 66.34 -32.69 -10.99
CA GLY A 34 67.15 -32.69 -9.77
C GLY A 34 67.26 -34.02 -9.05
N ILE A 35 67.72 -34.01 -7.83
CA ILE A 35 67.89 -35.16 -6.94
C ILE A 35 66.64 -35.32 -6.06
N ALA A 36 66.21 -36.60 -5.84
CA ALA A 36 65.11 -36.83 -4.91
C ALA A 36 65.39 -36.24 -3.51
N TRP A 37 64.39 -35.55 -2.93
CA TRP A 37 64.51 -35.01 -1.58
C TRP A 37 64.67 -36.13 -0.55
N PRO A 38 65.72 -36.10 0.29
CA PRO A 38 66.02 -37.23 1.19
C PRO A 38 65.05 -37.34 2.38
N GLY A 39 64.07 -36.46 2.55
CA GLY A 39 63.16 -36.48 3.68
C GLY A 39 63.73 -35.93 4.98
N VAL A 40 64.98 -35.52 5.01
CA VAL A 40 65.66 -34.97 6.19
C VAL A 40 66.46 -33.72 5.82
N PRO A 41 66.74 -32.83 6.78
CA PRO A 41 67.61 -31.66 6.53
C PRO A 41 68.97 -32.08 5.94
N LEU A 42 69.33 -31.42 4.88
CA LEU A 42 70.57 -31.72 4.20
C LEU A 42 71.55 -30.56 4.23
N ARG A 43 72.88 -30.93 4.10
CA ARG A 43 73.95 -29.95 3.93
C ARG A 43 74.53 -30.14 2.53
N SER A 44 74.71 -29.00 1.85
CA SER A 44 75.30 -29.01 0.51
C SER A 44 76.13 -27.78 0.26
N THR A 45 76.61 -27.59 -0.95
CA THR A 45 77.37 -26.43 -1.40
C THR A 45 76.81 -25.94 -2.73
N VAL A 46 76.76 -24.60 -2.91
CA VAL A 46 76.42 -23.94 -4.16
C VAL A 46 77.28 -22.70 -4.34
N GLY A 47 77.46 -22.25 -5.57
CA GLY A 47 78.37 -21.16 -5.93
C GLY A 47 79.69 -21.71 -6.52
N GLY A 48 80.56 -20.86 -7.07
CA GLY A 48 81.68 -21.31 -7.92
C GLY A 48 81.16 -21.93 -9.19
N PRO A 49 81.63 -23.13 -9.57
CA PRO A 49 81.18 -23.80 -10.78
C PRO A 49 79.78 -24.41 -10.70
N ILE A 50 79.22 -24.49 -9.52
CA ILE A 50 77.89 -25.09 -9.30
C ILE A 50 76.92 -23.94 -8.86
N VAL A 51 76.26 -23.34 -9.82
CA VAL A 51 75.38 -22.19 -9.57
C VAL A 51 74.07 -22.60 -8.94
N ASP A 52 73.53 -23.75 -9.26
CA ASP A 52 72.25 -24.28 -8.87
C ASP A 52 72.27 -25.66 -8.25
N ARG A 53 71.40 -25.94 -7.33
CA ARG A 53 71.11 -27.23 -6.76
C ARG A 53 69.63 -27.45 -6.68
N VAL A 54 69.11 -28.53 -7.30
CA VAL A 54 67.72 -28.88 -7.42
C VAL A 54 67.39 -30.18 -6.69
N TRP A 55 66.32 -30.13 -5.90
CA TRP A 55 65.76 -31.34 -5.27
C TRP A 55 64.32 -31.50 -5.69
N ARG A 56 63.96 -32.75 -6.02
CA ARG A 56 62.60 -33.15 -6.34
C ARG A 56 61.89 -33.60 -5.06
N LEU A 57 60.81 -32.96 -4.73
CA LEU A 57 59.92 -33.26 -3.61
C LEU A 57 58.61 -33.87 -4.15
N GLU A 58 58.34 -35.13 -3.82
CA GLU A 58 57.12 -35.83 -4.20
C GLU A 58 56.18 -35.88 -3.00
N LEU A 59 54.96 -35.35 -3.16
CA LEU A 59 53.93 -35.32 -2.13
C LEU A 59 52.76 -36.18 -2.55
N PRO A 60 52.48 -37.30 -1.83
CA PRO A 60 51.34 -38.18 -2.13
C PRO A 60 50.01 -37.57 -1.71
N GLN A 61 49.99 -36.50 -0.91
CA GLN A 61 48.83 -35.73 -0.44
C GLN A 61 49.25 -34.29 -0.12
N GLY A 62 48.27 -33.39 -0.08
CA GLY A 62 48.50 -31.98 0.23
C GLY A 62 49.20 -31.78 1.57
N ARG A 63 50.13 -30.82 1.62
CA ARG A 63 50.95 -30.47 2.79
C ARG A 63 51.24 -28.98 2.82
N VAL A 64 51.42 -28.43 4.01
CA VAL A 64 52.04 -27.13 4.18
C VAL A 64 53.54 -27.31 4.33
N ALA A 65 54.32 -26.84 3.36
CA ALA A 65 55.76 -26.92 3.37
C ALA A 65 56.39 -25.66 3.99
N LEU A 66 57.13 -25.83 5.08
CA LEU A 66 57.98 -24.80 5.66
C LEU A 66 59.41 -25.12 5.21
N ILE A 67 59.93 -24.31 4.28
CA ILE A 67 61.24 -24.49 3.69
C ILE A 67 62.19 -23.45 4.25
N ARG A 68 63.31 -23.88 4.81
CA ARG A 68 64.33 -23.01 5.40
C ARG A 68 65.68 -23.30 4.82
N LEU A 69 66.34 -22.24 4.36
CA LEU A 69 67.70 -22.28 3.89
C LEU A 69 68.56 -21.46 4.85
N SER A 70 69.70 -21.98 5.27
CA SER A 70 70.66 -21.30 6.10
C SER A 70 72.06 -21.52 5.51
N GLY A 71 72.65 -20.46 4.97
CA GLY A 71 74.01 -20.43 4.45
C GLY A 71 75.03 -19.98 5.46
N THR A 72 76.29 -20.20 5.17
CA THR A 72 77.43 -19.67 5.95
C THR A 72 77.51 -18.16 5.85
N SER A 73 78.20 -17.52 6.84
CA SER A 73 78.38 -16.08 6.84
C SER A 73 78.96 -15.56 5.51
N GLY A 74 78.36 -14.49 5.00
CA GLY A 74 78.71 -13.85 3.73
C GLY A 74 78.25 -14.59 2.47
N SER A 75 77.38 -15.62 2.60
CA SER A 75 76.76 -16.25 1.45
C SER A 75 75.59 -15.43 0.91
N GLU A 76 75.44 -15.36 -0.41
CA GLU A 76 74.30 -14.80 -1.12
C GLU A 76 73.56 -15.95 -1.80
N LEU A 77 72.44 -16.35 -1.21
CA LEU A 77 71.66 -17.52 -1.66
C LEU A 77 70.24 -17.11 -2.03
N GLY A 78 69.70 -17.73 -3.11
CA GLY A 78 68.31 -17.71 -3.49
C GLY A 78 67.65 -19.06 -3.23
N LEU A 79 66.40 -19.08 -2.87
CA LEU A 79 65.60 -20.26 -2.69
C LEU A 79 64.34 -20.12 -3.56
N TYR A 80 64.13 -21.11 -4.43
CA TYR A 80 63.05 -21.12 -5.42
C TYR A 80 62.29 -22.43 -5.35
N LEU A 81 61.00 -22.35 -5.54
CA LEU A 81 60.08 -23.49 -5.57
C LEU A 81 59.34 -23.48 -6.90
N PHE A 82 59.32 -24.57 -7.60
CA PHE A 82 58.63 -24.80 -8.87
C PHE A 82 57.67 -25.97 -8.73
N ASP A 83 56.63 -26.00 -9.57
CA ASP A 83 55.70 -27.12 -9.70
C ASP A 83 56.13 -28.11 -10.79
N GLU A 84 55.34 -29.14 -11.01
CA GLU A 84 55.61 -30.22 -11.95
C GLU A 84 55.66 -29.78 -13.43
N THR A 85 55.16 -28.60 -13.77
CA THR A 85 55.17 -28.06 -15.14
C THR A 85 56.55 -27.52 -15.52
N ALA A 86 57.44 -27.34 -14.56
CA ALA A 86 58.76 -26.83 -14.76
C ALA A 86 59.63 -27.89 -15.42
N THR A 87 60.17 -27.66 -16.62
CA THR A 87 61.01 -28.53 -17.36
C THR A 87 62.51 -28.15 -17.31
N SER A 88 62.80 -26.88 -16.99
CA SER A 88 64.15 -26.37 -16.73
C SER A 88 64.12 -25.12 -15.87
N LEU A 89 65.19 -24.81 -15.15
CA LEU A 89 65.30 -23.58 -14.33
C LEU A 89 65.26 -22.30 -15.17
N ALA A 90 65.82 -22.40 -16.41
CA ALA A 90 65.88 -21.21 -17.28
C ALA A 90 64.54 -20.84 -17.92
N ALA A 91 63.68 -21.83 -18.15
CA ALA A 91 62.39 -21.63 -18.82
C ALA A 91 61.22 -21.47 -17.85
N ALA A 92 61.35 -21.99 -16.63
CA ALA A 92 60.24 -22.01 -15.66
C ALA A 92 60.20 -20.76 -14.78
N THR A 93 58.96 -20.33 -14.48
CA THR A 93 58.73 -19.30 -13.46
C THR A 93 58.48 -19.97 -12.10
N PRO A 94 59.22 -19.60 -11.05
CA PRO A 94 59.00 -20.21 -9.74
C PRO A 94 57.63 -19.80 -9.18
N MET A 95 56.89 -20.78 -8.65
CA MET A 95 55.64 -20.54 -7.96
C MET A 95 55.84 -19.76 -6.65
N LYS A 96 57.02 -19.92 -6.01
CA LYS A 96 57.43 -19.14 -4.83
C LYS A 96 58.96 -18.93 -4.87
N GLN A 97 59.40 -17.80 -4.34
CA GLN A 97 60.80 -17.49 -4.22
C GLN A 97 61.14 -16.67 -3.00
N SER A 98 62.37 -16.82 -2.49
CA SER A 98 62.98 -15.94 -1.49
C SER A 98 64.41 -15.75 -1.91
N ALA A 99 64.74 -14.53 -2.32
CA ALA A 99 66.10 -14.14 -2.74
C ALA A 99 66.54 -12.81 -2.10
N LYS A 100 66.25 -12.66 -0.79
CA LYS A 100 66.71 -11.52 0.00
C LYS A 100 68.23 -11.58 0.10
N PRO A 101 68.90 -10.43 0.32
CA PRO A 101 70.34 -10.40 0.60
C PRO A 101 70.72 -11.33 1.76
N GLY A 102 71.81 -12.06 1.60
CA GLY A 102 72.33 -13.01 2.59
C GLY A 102 71.98 -14.46 2.35
N GLY A 103 72.50 -15.35 3.21
CA GLY A 103 72.36 -16.78 3.08
C GLY A 103 71.14 -17.42 3.74
N ALA A 104 70.31 -16.66 4.43
CA ALA A 104 69.13 -17.14 5.13
C ALA A 104 67.88 -16.84 4.34
N GLN A 105 67.18 -17.88 3.84
CA GLN A 105 65.94 -17.77 3.08
C GLN A 105 64.83 -18.63 3.72
N ARG A 106 63.59 -18.23 3.54
CA ARG A 106 62.40 -18.95 4.04
C ARG A 106 61.30 -18.87 3.02
N LEU A 107 60.63 -19.99 2.79
CA LEU A 107 59.38 -20.09 2.04
C LEU A 107 58.35 -20.85 2.87
N THR A 108 57.14 -20.45 2.76
CA THR A 108 55.98 -21.20 3.18
C THR A 108 55.09 -21.38 1.95
N ALA A 109 54.75 -22.61 1.65
CA ALA A 109 53.89 -22.92 0.52
C ALA A 109 52.88 -23.99 0.91
N VAL A 110 51.63 -23.81 0.49
CA VAL A 110 50.64 -24.88 0.44
C VAL A 110 50.89 -25.64 -0.85
N LEU A 111 51.09 -26.93 -0.73
CA LEU A 111 51.45 -27.80 -1.84
C LEU A 111 50.43 -28.93 -1.93
N PRO A 112 49.50 -28.93 -2.91
CA PRO A 112 48.70 -30.09 -3.25
C PRO A 112 49.52 -31.37 -3.45
N ALA A 113 48.83 -32.51 -3.57
CA ALA A 113 49.53 -33.72 -4.02
C ALA A 113 50.19 -33.47 -5.37
N GLY A 114 51.46 -33.88 -5.54
CA GLY A 114 52.17 -33.58 -6.79
C GLY A 114 53.69 -33.61 -6.63
N THR A 115 54.37 -33.23 -7.69
CA THR A 115 55.84 -33.15 -7.77
C THR A 115 56.30 -31.70 -7.77
N TYR A 116 57.26 -31.38 -6.92
CA TYR A 116 57.80 -30.03 -6.77
C TYR A 116 59.31 -30.04 -6.86
N TYR A 117 59.86 -28.91 -7.32
CA TYR A 117 61.32 -28.78 -7.44
C TYR A 117 61.78 -27.62 -6.58
N LEU A 118 62.69 -27.89 -5.67
CA LEU A 118 63.34 -26.91 -4.81
C LEU A 118 64.72 -26.57 -5.40
N ASN A 119 64.91 -25.31 -5.77
CA ASN A 119 66.21 -24.83 -6.21
C ASN A 119 66.86 -23.93 -5.17
N VAL A 120 68.12 -24.20 -4.87
CA VAL A 120 68.97 -23.28 -4.16
C VAL A 120 69.99 -22.73 -5.15
N ASN A 121 69.96 -21.44 -5.39
CA ASN A 121 70.87 -20.76 -6.32
C ASN A 121 71.92 -19.96 -5.53
N GLY A 122 73.17 -20.10 -5.93
CA GLY A 122 74.29 -19.28 -5.43
C GLY A 122 74.40 -18.03 -6.29
N ARG A 123 73.95 -16.91 -5.75
CA ARG A 123 73.92 -15.62 -6.45
C ARG A 123 75.27 -14.98 -6.68
N ASN A 124 76.31 -15.42 -5.93
CA ASN A 124 77.69 -15.05 -6.15
C ASN A 124 78.46 -16.30 -6.61
N THR A 125 79.12 -16.23 -7.76
CA THR A 125 79.79 -17.32 -8.38
C THR A 125 81.31 -17.41 -8.07
N ASP A 126 81.86 -16.45 -7.30
CA ASP A 126 83.28 -16.36 -7.03
C ASP A 126 83.78 -17.46 -6.12
N ARG A 127 82.95 -18.02 -5.28
CA ARG A 127 83.30 -19.11 -4.36
C ARG A 127 82.06 -19.96 -4.00
N ALA A 128 82.32 -21.20 -3.58
CA ALA A 128 81.29 -22.08 -3.09
C ALA A 128 80.94 -21.79 -1.64
N TYR A 129 79.60 -21.77 -1.38
CA TYR A 129 79.02 -21.55 -0.05
C TYR A 129 78.39 -22.80 0.49
N ARG A 130 78.67 -23.16 1.73
CA ARG A 130 77.95 -24.21 2.43
C ARG A 130 76.61 -23.73 2.91
N PHE A 131 75.57 -24.55 2.82
CA PHE A 131 74.23 -24.27 3.34
C PHE A 131 73.63 -25.53 3.95
N THR A 132 72.57 -25.27 4.76
CA THR A 132 71.63 -26.27 5.26
C THR A 132 70.27 -25.98 4.66
N LEU A 133 69.62 -26.93 4.02
CA LEU A 133 68.24 -26.85 3.55
C LEU A 133 67.40 -27.80 4.38
N SER A 134 66.27 -27.34 4.88
CA SER A 134 65.28 -28.14 5.59
C SER A 134 63.88 -27.88 5.03
N VAL A 135 63.11 -28.95 4.88
CA VAL A 135 61.70 -28.96 4.51
C VAL A 135 60.98 -29.65 5.64
N THR A 136 60.05 -28.90 6.27
CA THR A 136 59.12 -29.45 7.25
C THR A 136 57.75 -29.47 6.61
N LEU A 137 57.17 -30.65 6.48
CA LEU A 137 55.84 -30.88 5.93
C LEU A 137 54.85 -31.00 7.10
N LEU A 138 53.92 -30.10 7.15
CA LEU A 138 52.86 -30.13 8.15
C LEU A 138 51.61 -30.71 7.55
N GLU A 139 50.95 -31.57 8.29
CA GLU A 139 49.57 -31.99 8.00
C GLU A 139 48.62 -30.91 8.44
N ASP A 140 47.58 -30.69 7.66
CA ASP A 140 46.43 -29.90 8.08
C ASP A 140 45.28 -30.86 8.35
N PRO A 141 44.95 -31.11 9.63
CA PRO A 141 43.87 -32.03 9.98
C PRO A 141 42.50 -31.38 10.00
N THR A 142 42.42 -30.06 9.80
CA THR A 142 41.21 -29.27 9.96
C THR A 142 40.69 -28.83 8.62
N PRO A 143 39.39 -29.07 8.33
CA PRO A 143 38.73 -28.47 7.15
C PRO A 143 38.64 -26.95 7.28
N ALA A 144 38.50 -26.26 6.16
CA ALA A 144 38.24 -24.83 6.13
C ALA A 144 36.92 -24.51 6.80
N PHE A 145 36.83 -23.36 7.46
CA PHE A 145 35.57 -22.76 7.84
C PHE A 145 34.91 -22.17 6.59
N VAL A 146 33.57 -22.29 6.46
CA VAL A 146 32.81 -21.73 5.35
C VAL A 146 31.49 -21.20 5.84
N PHE A 147 31.00 -20.08 5.27
CA PHE A 147 29.65 -19.60 5.40
C PHE A 147 29.13 -19.08 4.07
N ALA A 148 27.81 -19.06 3.91
CA ALA A 148 27.13 -18.56 2.72
C ALA A 148 26.11 -17.50 3.13
N GLU A 149 25.91 -16.49 2.28
CA GLU A 149 24.94 -15.41 2.49
C GLU A 149 24.36 -14.99 1.14
N ILE A 150 23.05 -15.21 0.94
CA ILE A 150 22.34 -14.89 -0.30
C ILE A 150 21.95 -13.42 -0.30
N ALA A 151 22.10 -12.73 -1.44
CA ALA A 151 21.63 -11.36 -1.67
C ALA A 151 21.99 -10.38 -0.52
N ASN A 152 23.24 -10.48 -0.01
CA ASN A 152 23.72 -9.69 1.13
C ASN A 152 22.86 -9.80 2.39
N GLY A 153 22.35 -10.97 2.72
CA GLY A 153 21.54 -11.25 3.90
C GLY A 153 20.07 -10.85 3.77
N ALA A 154 19.58 -10.61 2.57
CA ALA A 154 18.18 -10.34 2.34
C ALA A 154 17.33 -11.57 2.71
N THR A 155 16.24 -11.35 3.46
CA THR A 155 15.30 -12.42 3.80
C THR A 155 14.30 -12.73 2.69
N ARG A 156 14.10 -11.77 1.77
CA ARG A 156 13.23 -11.85 0.59
C ARG A 156 13.88 -11.16 -0.59
N ILE A 157 13.59 -11.64 -1.79
CA ILE A 157 14.01 -11.06 -3.08
C ILE A 157 12.85 -11.14 -4.07
N SER A 158 12.80 -10.19 -5.00
CA SER A 158 11.83 -10.15 -6.11
C SER A 158 12.42 -10.57 -7.45
N ASP A 159 13.72 -10.90 -7.49
CA ASP A 159 14.43 -11.33 -8.69
C ASP A 159 15.06 -12.68 -8.43
N PRO A 160 14.79 -13.70 -9.28
CA PRO A 160 15.45 -14.99 -9.18
C PRO A 160 16.94 -14.94 -9.50
N GLU A 161 17.41 -13.90 -10.20
CA GLU A 161 18.83 -13.69 -10.49
C GLU A 161 19.46 -12.85 -9.38
N THR A 162 20.41 -13.45 -8.65
CA THR A 162 21.08 -12.77 -7.54
C THR A 162 22.50 -13.27 -7.36
N SER A 163 23.10 -13.00 -6.24
CA SER A 163 24.43 -13.52 -5.89
C SER A 163 24.43 -14.15 -4.50
N VAL A 164 25.33 -15.09 -4.31
CA VAL A 164 25.69 -15.62 -3.00
C VAL A 164 27.12 -15.19 -2.64
N TYR A 165 27.29 -14.63 -1.45
CA TYR A 165 28.58 -14.43 -0.85
C TYR A 165 29.01 -15.73 -0.18
N ILE A 166 30.20 -16.27 -0.54
CA ILE A 166 30.79 -17.44 0.10
C ILE A 166 32.08 -16.99 0.78
N GLY A 167 32.02 -16.88 2.09
CA GLY A 167 33.20 -16.61 2.91
C GLY A 167 33.82 -17.91 3.37
N ALA A 168 35.12 -18.07 3.13
CA ALA A 168 35.86 -19.25 3.58
C ALA A 168 37.21 -18.84 4.16
N SER A 169 37.66 -19.54 5.17
CA SER A 169 38.96 -19.32 5.77
C SER A 169 39.57 -20.61 6.29
N ASP A 170 40.87 -20.72 6.15
CA ASP A 170 41.69 -21.78 6.71
C ASP A 170 43.04 -21.19 7.10
N SER A 171 43.47 -21.45 8.33
CA SER A 171 44.64 -20.81 8.92
C SER A 171 45.97 -21.51 8.60
N LEU A 172 45.93 -22.74 8.17
CA LEU A 172 47.13 -23.55 7.98
C LEU A 172 47.44 -23.79 6.50
N SER A 173 46.53 -24.42 5.76
CA SER A 173 46.73 -24.69 4.32
C SER A 173 46.07 -23.66 3.42
N GLY A 174 45.25 -22.73 3.99
CA GLY A 174 44.48 -21.78 3.22
C GLY A 174 43.32 -22.42 2.45
N VAL A 175 42.51 -21.57 1.83
CA VAL A 175 41.39 -22.05 0.98
C VAL A 175 41.85 -22.20 -0.44
N ASP A 176 41.69 -23.42 -1.00
CA ASP A 176 42.00 -23.76 -2.37
C ASP A 176 40.85 -23.43 -3.32
N ALA A 177 39.64 -23.92 -2.99
CA ALA A 177 38.46 -23.75 -3.84
C ALA A 177 37.17 -23.75 -3.03
N VAL A 178 36.11 -23.20 -3.64
CA VAL A 178 34.75 -23.26 -3.14
C VAL A 178 33.82 -23.87 -4.19
N ARG A 179 32.72 -24.47 -3.75
CA ARG A 179 31.64 -24.91 -4.62
C ARG A 179 30.31 -24.64 -3.93
N TYR A 180 29.24 -24.55 -4.71
CA TYR A 180 27.90 -24.37 -4.18
C TYR A 180 26.88 -25.13 -5.02
N ARG A 181 25.67 -25.29 -4.46
CA ARG A 181 24.50 -25.78 -5.18
C ARG A 181 23.27 -25.04 -4.73
N VAL A 182 22.29 -24.99 -5.62
CA VAL A 182 20.99 -24.29 -5.41
C VAL A 182 19.93 -25.37 -5.23
N ASP A 183 19.05 -25.18 -4.23
CA ASP A 183 17.86 -26.02 -3.95
C ASP A 183 18.13 -27.53 -3.94
N GLY A 184 19.26 -27.92 -3.39
CA GLY A 184 19.68 -29.34 -3.35
C GLY A 184 20.03 -29.97 -4.70
N GLY A 185 20.13 -29.16 -5.77
CA GLY A 185 20.53 -29.61 -7.09
C GLY A 185 21.97 -30.11 -7.19
N ALA A 186 22.50 -30.16 -8.38
CA ALA A 186 23.88 -30.57 -8.61
C ALA A 186 24.89 -29.56 -8.08
N TRP A 187 26.03 -30.04 -7.55
CA TRP A 187 27.14 -29.18 -7.18
C TRP A 187 27.73 -28.49 -8.40
N SER A 188 28.10 -27.20 -8.24
CA SER A 188 28.97 -26.54 -9.21
C SER A 188 30.35 -27.23 -9.25
N GLU A 189 31.10 -26.97 -10.30
CA GLU A 189 32.53 -27.26 -10.29
C GLU A 189 33.24 -26.49 -9.17
N TRP A 190 34.38 -27.03 -8.69
CA TRP A 190 35.24 -26.29 -7.77
C TRP A 190 35.80 -25.05 -8.45
N ARG A 191 35.67 -23.89 -7.80
CA ARG A 191 36.05 -22.57 -8.32
C ARG A 191 37.03 -21.89 -7.38
N ALA A 192 37.79 -20.94 -7.92
CA ALA A 192 38.62 -20.08 -7.09
C ALA A 192 37.79 -19.42 -5.98
N PRO A 193 38.35 -19.21 -4.78
CA PRO A 193 37.62 -18.64 -3.63
C PRO A 193 37.40 -17.11 -3.78
N VAL A 194 36.59 -16.70 -4.77
CA VAL A 194 36.08 -15.34 -4.89
C VAL A 194 34.87 -15.16 -3.97
N THR A 195 34.66 -13.94 -3.52
CA THR A 195 33.66 -13.65 -2.47
C THR A 195 32.24 -13.62 -2.97
N SER A 196 31.97 -13.46 -4.25
CA SER A 196 30.62 -13.37 -4.81
C SER A 196 30.48 -14.27 -6.03
N HIS A 197 29.42 -15.05 -6.05
CA HIS A 197 29.07 -15.96 -7.12
C HIS A 197 27.63 -15.68 -7.60
N PRO A 198 27.41 -15.57 -8.92
CA PRO A 198 26.04 -15.44 -9.44
C PRO A 198 25.26 -16.74 -9.21
N VAL A 199 24.02 -16.61 -8.80
CA VAL A 199 23.06 -17.70 -8.65
C VAL A 199 21.74 -17.33 -9.30
N THR A 200 21.09 -18.33 -9.90
CA THR A 200 19.74 -18.21 -10.47
C THR A 200 18.86 -19.27 -9.85
N PHE A 201 17.78 -18.86 -9.21
CA PHE A 201 16.75 -19.76 -8.71
C PHE A 201 15.73 -20.08 -9.81
N GLU A 202 14.98 -21.17 -9.66
CA GLU A 202 13.78 -21.33 -10.46
C GLU A 202 12.80 -20.19 -10.12
N ALA A 203 12.10 -19.68 -11.15
CA ALA A 203 11.12 -18.60 -10.97
C ALA A 203 9.81 -19.14 -10.34
N THR A 204 9.93 -19.84 -9.23
CA THR A 204 8.83 -20.33 -8.42
C THR A 204 8.87 -19.64 -7.07
N GLU A 205 7.72 -19.10 -6.66
CA GLU A 205 7.64 -18.43 -5.37
C GLU A 205 7.86 -19.41 -4.21
N GLY A 206 8.53 -18.91 -3.19
CA GLY A 206 8.78 -19.68 -1.99
C GLY A 206 10.22 -19.63 -1.51
N ARG A 207 10.57 -20.60 -0.68
CA ARG A 207 11.89 -20.69 -0.07
C ARG A 207 12.88 -21.36 -0.99
N HIS A 208 13.96 -20.66 -1.28
CA HIS A 208 15.13 -21.15 -2.00
C HIS A 208 16.32 -21.24 -1.08
N THR A 209 17.26 -22.12 -1.40
CA THR A 209 18.43 -22.41 -0.58
C THR A 209 19.71 -22.42 -1.41
N VAL A 210 20.79 -21.99 -0.81
CA VAL A 210 22.15 -22.22 -1.32
C VAL A 210 22.93 -22.97 -0.27
N GLU A 211 23.53 -24.06 -0.68
CA GLU A 211 24.50 -24.82 0.09
C GLU A 211 25.90 -24.60 -0.47
N ALA A 212 26.89 -24.39 0.37
CA ALA A 212 28.26 -24.14 -0.02
C ALA A 212 29.24 -25.02 0.75
N GLN A 213 30.34 -25.35 0.10
CA GLN A 213 31.49 -26.03 0.70
C GLN A 213 32.80 -25.38 0.22
N ALA A 214 33.78 -25.42 1.07
CA ALA A 214 35.14 -25.03 0.76
C ALA A 214 36.07 -26.25 0.81
N ARG A 215 37.09 -26.24 -0.01
CA ARG A 215 38.22 -27.18 0.05
C ARG A 215 39.48 -26.40 0.42
N ASN A 216 40.22 -26.88 1.42
CA ASN A 216 41.48 -26.28 1.80
C ASN A 216 42.65 -26.81 0.94
N GLY A 217 43.85 -26.22 1.11
CA GLY A 217 45.04 -26.65 0.36
C GLY A 217 45.53 -28.04 0.72
N ALA A 218 45.03 -28.65 1.79
CA ALA A 218 45.25 -30.07 2.13
C ALA A 218 44.17 -31.00 1.57
N GLU A 219 43.32 -30.50 0.67
CA GLU A 219 42.21 -31.19 0.01
C GLU A 219 41.04 -31.61 0.93
N LEU A 220 41.03 -31.16 2.17
CA LEU A 220 39.93 -31.41 3.09
C LEU A 220 38.72 -30.53 2.74
N ILE A 221 37.53 -31.17 2.70
CA ILE A 221 36.27 -30.49 2.41
C ILE A 221 35.62 -30.06 3.73
N SER A 222 35.14 -28.85 3.78
CA SER A 222 34.43 -28.26 4.92
C SER A 222 33.09 -28.94 5.22
N ASP A 223 32.57 -28.69 6.40
CA ASP A 223 31.15 -28.86 6.67
C ASP A 223 30.31 -28.02 5.71
N LEU A 224 29.02 -28.33 5.67
CA LEU A 224 28.06 -27.65 4.79
C LEU A 224 27.67 -26.30 5.38
N ALA A 225 27.85 -25.23 4.63
CA ALA A 225 27.22 -23.95 4.90
C ALA A 225 25.88 -23.89 4.15
N LEU A 226 24.83 -23.39 4.82
CA LEU A 226 23.48 -23.27 4.26
C LEU A 226 22.95 -21.88 4.54
N ASP A 227 22.39 -21.23 3.51
CA ASP A 227 21.57 -20.04 3.63
C ASP A 227 20.29 -20.19 2.82
N SER A 228 19.28 -19.34 3.11
CA SER A 228 18.00 -19.40 2.44
C SER A 228 17.34 -18.04 2.33
N VAL A 229 16.63 -17.84 1.23
CA VAL A 229 15.88 -16.63 0.91
C VAL A 229 14.47 -17.00 0.47
N ILE A 230 13.51 -16.09 0.61
CA ILE A 230 12.17 -16.27 0.03
C ILE A 230 12.13 -15.47 -1.28
N LEU A 231 11.87 -16.16 -2.39
CA LEU A 231 11.56 -15.54 -3.67
C LEU A 231 10.06 -15.21 -3.70
N ASP A 232 9.74 -13.94 -3.95
CA ASP A 232 8.40 -13.40 -4.00
C ASP A 232 8.28 -12.54 -5.27
N LEU A 233 7.56 -13.04 -6.25
CA LEU A 233 7.42 -12.42 -7.58
C LEU A 233 6.08 -11.70 -7.74
N THR A 234 5.22 -11.75 -6.70
CA THR A 234 3.86 -11.20 -6.76
C THR A 234 3.86 -9.75 -6.33
N ALA A 235 3.42 -8.87 -7.23
CA ALA A 235 3.22 -7.46 -6.91
C ALA A 235 2.02 -7.27 -5.98
N PRO A 236 2.11 -6.44 -4.93
CA PRO A 236 0.98 -6.13 -4.07
C PRO A 236 -0.16 -5.46 -4.83
N THR A 237 -1.37 -5.95 -4.64
CA THR A 237 -2.60 -5.29 -5.05
C THR A 237 -3.24 -4.57 -3.87
N GLY A 238 -4.24 -3.74 -4.12
CA GLY A 238 -4.91 -3.11 -3.02
C GLY A 238 -6.35 -2.71 -3.27
N THR A 239 -6.98 -2.21 -2.22
CA THR A 239 -8.37 -1.76 -2.23
C THR A 239 -8.50 -0.46 -1.47
N LEU A 240 -9.13 0.53 -2.10
CA LEU A 240 -9.50 1.79 -1.47
C LEU A 240 -10.57 1.53 -0.40
N LEU A 241 -10.31 1.98 0.82
CA LEU A 241 -11.24 1.87 1.95
C LEU A 241 -12.02 3.16 2.18
N ALA A 242 -11.38 4.31 2.01
CA ALA A 242 -11.97 5.62 2.20
C ALA A 242 -11.09 6.72 1.57
N PRO A 243 -11.69 7.80 1.06
CA PRO A 243 -13.11 7.91 0.68
C PRO A 243 -13.45 6.96 -0.47
N ALA A 244 -14.72 6.75 -0.78
CA ALA A 244 -15.12 5.97 -1.95
C ALA A 244 -14.56 6.58 -3.25
N SER A 245 -14.35 5.76 -4.28
CA SER A 245 -13.86 6.24 -5.58
C SER A 245 -14.83 7.26 -6.17
N ASN A 246 -14.32 8.36 -6.70
CA ASN A 246 -15.06 9.50 -7.25
C ASN A 246 -16.02 10.15 -6.23
N ASP A 247 -15.66 10.12 -4.96
CA ASP A 247 -16.49 10.63 -3.88
C ASP A 247 -16.31 12.14 -3.67
N VAL A 248 -17.36 12.76 -3.11
CA VAL A 248 -17.31 14.14 -2.62
C VAL A 248 -17.01 14.10 -1.13
N VAL A 249 -15.89 14.70 -0.75
CA VAL A 249 -15.50 14.83 0.67
C VAL A 249 -15.87 16.20 1.23
N TYR A 250 -16.30 16.23 2.49
CA TYR A 250 -16.74 17.43 3.19
C TYR A 250 -15.76 17.91 4.26
N THR A 251 -14.52 17.50 4.14
CA THR A 251 -13.42 17.98 4.96
C THR A 251 -12.25 18.37 4.08
N ALA A 252 -11.61 19.49 4.38
CA ALA A 252 -10.42 19.94 3.65
C ALA A 252 -9.22 19.03 3.84
N ARG A 253 -9.25 18.15 4.82
CA ARG A 253 -8.18 17.19 5.13
C ARG A 253 -8.76 15.78 5.31
N PRO A 254 -9.24 15.15 4.24
CA PRO A 254 -9.76 13.79 4.33
C PRO A 254 -8.63 12.82 4.63
N THR A 255 -8.91 11.76 5.36
CA THR A 255 -7.98 10.64 5.50
C THR A 255 -8.27 9.63 4.41
N ILE A 256 -7.31 9.47 3.49
CA ILE A 256 -7.34 8.45 2.46
C ILE A 256 -6.79 7.16 3.06
N GLN A 257 -7.50 6.05 2.92
CA GLN A 257 -7.11 4.75 3.45
C GLN A 257 -7.15 3.70 2.35
N TYR A 258 -6.05 2.96 2.21
CA TYR A 258 -5.89 1.94 1.20
C TYR A 258 -5.33 0.66 1.85
N ARG A 259 -5.97 -0.49 1.62
CA ARG A 259 -5.54 -1.80 2.15
C ARG A 259 -4.87 -2.59 1.06
N PHE A 260 -3.73 -3.19 1.38
CA PHE A 260 -2.94 -4.02 0.48
C PHE A 260 -3.19 -5.51 0.71
N SER A 261 -2.98 -6.32 -0.33
CA SER A 261 -3.04 -7.78 -0.27
C SER A 261 -2.01 -8.35 0.69
N GLU A 262 -0.86 -7.69 0.78
CA GLU A 262 0.28 -8.10 1.58
C GLU A 262 0.98 -6.95 2.30
N ALA A 263 2.06 -7.27 3.02
CA ALA A 263 2.82 -6.29 3.78
C ALA A 263 3.77 -5.51 2.86
N LEU A 264 3.74 -4.19 2.97
CA LEU A 264 4.69 -3.31 2.30
C LEU A 264 5.93 -3.04 3.14
N GLN A 265 6.99 -2.60 2.51
CA GLN A 265 8.11 -1.97 3.16
C GLN A 265 7.63 -0.64 3.78
N PRO A 266 7.65 -0.48 5.11
CA PRO A 266 7.01 0.67 5.77
C PRO A 266 7.53 2.04 5.30
N THR A 267 8.81 2.14 4.98
CA THR A 267 9.45 3.37 4.52
C THR A 267 9.03 3.76 3.11
N SER A 268 8.69 2.81 2.24
CA SER A 268 8.29 3.09 0.86
C SER A 268 6.92 3.79 0.82
N TRP A 269 5.97 3.43 1.70
CA TRP A 269 4.68 4.10 1.80
C TRP A 269 4.79 5.53 2.33
N SER A 270 5.60 5.78 3.35
CA SER A 270 5.67 7.09 4.01
C SER A 270 6.23 8.21 3.13
N THR A 271 7.04 7.88 2.14
CA THR A 271 7.67 8.84 1.21
C THR A 271 6.95 8.98 -0.12
N ASN A 272 6.59 7.87 -0.73
CA ASN A 272 6.11 7.84 -2.12
C ASN A 272 4.84 6.99 -2.31
N GLY A 273 4.23 6.53 -1.22
CA GLY A 273 3.14 5.55 -1.28
C GLY A 273 1.85 6.06 -1.90
N LEU A 274 1.64 7.38 -1.89
CA LEU A 274 0.47 8.00 -2.50
C LEU A 274 0.79 9.42 -2.96
N THR A 275 0.36 9.77 -4.16
CA THR A 275 0.38 11.13 -4.67
C THR A 275 -1.04 11.65 -4.85
N LEU A 276 -1.24 12.92 -4.54
CA LEU A 276 -2.48 13.64 -4.72
C LEU A 276 -2.19 14.89 -5.55
N GLN A 277 -2.83 15.03 -6.70
CA GLN A 277 -2.64 16.18 -7.57
C GLN A 277 -3.97 16.69 -8.11
N SER A 278 -4.09 18.00 -8.33
CA SER A 278 -5.20 18.60 -9.06
C SER A 278 -5.07 18.33 -10.56
N LEU A 279 -6.16 18.49 -11.33
CA LEU A 279 -6.17 18.23 -12.78
C LEU A 279 -5.20 19.12 -13.57
N ASP A 280 -4.79 20.27 -13.04
CA ASP A 280 -3.75 21.14 -13.60
C ASP A 280 -2.31 20.69 -13.24
N GLY A 281 -2.17 19.58 -12.51
CA GLY A 281 -0.90 18.97 -12.17
C GLY A 281 -0.26 19.45 -10.86
N ALA A 282 -0.91 20.33 -10.10
CA ALA A 282 -0.37 20.79 -8.82
C ALA A 282 -0.44 19.69 -7.75
N ILE A 283 0.71 19.33 -7.18
CA ILE A 283 0.82 18.28 -6.15
C ILE A 283 0.42 18.84 -4.79
N VAL A 284 -0.44 18.12 -4.09
CA VAL A 284 -0.84 18.42 -2.72
C VAL A 284 0.00 17.62 -1.74
N GLY A 285 0.82 18.30 -0.95
CA GLY A 285 1.58 17.67 0.12
C GLY A 285 0.68 17.12 1.23
N GLY A 286 1.21 16.17 1.99
CA GLY A 286 0.47 15.56 3.09
C GLY A 286 1.37 14.72 3.99
N SER A 287 0.75 13.97 4.89
CA SER A 287 1.43 13.00 5.77
C SER A 287 0.88 11.61 5.56
N GLY A 288 1.79 10.65 5.31
CA GLY A 288 1.49 9.24 5.17
C GLY A 288 1.84 8.44 6.42
N SER A 289 1.14 7.34 6.65
CA SER A 289 1.49 6.32 7.64
C SER A 289 1.07 4.95 7.14
N TYR A 290 1.82 3.92 7.54
CA TYR A 290 1.53 2.53 7.20
C TYR A 290 1.43 1.68 8.44
N SER A 291 0.47 0.76 8.47
CA SER A 291 0.31 -0.26 9.51
C SER A 291 0.52 -1.64 8.91
N ALA A 292 1.65 -2.27 9.20
CA ALA A 292 1.94 -3.63 8.74
C ALA A 292 0.95 -4.67 9.31
N ALA A 293 0.47 -4.47 10.55
CA ALA A 293 -0.48 -5.38 11.19
C ALA A 293 -1.82 -5.46 10.46
N THR A 294 -2.29 -4.34 9.89
CA THR A 294 -3.54 -4.27 9.12
C THR A 294 -3.33 -4.18 7.63
N LYS A 295 -2.08 -4.12 7.18
CA LYS A 295 -1.66 -3.91 5.79
C LYS A 295 -2.31 -2.65 5.18
N THR A 296 -2.45 -1.59 5.97
CA THR A 296 -3.21 -0.39 5.58
C THR A 296 -2.31 0.83 5.55
N GLY A 297 -2.28 1.46 4.39
CA GLY A 297 -1.71 2.78 4.19
C GLY A 297 -2.76 3.86 4.47
N ARG A 298 -2.33 4.97 5.07
CA ARG A 298 -3.13 6.16 5.31
C ARG A 298 -2.37 7.38 4.81
N PHE A 299 -3.12 8.29 4.20
CA PHE A 299 -2.57 9.57 3.77
C PHE A 299 -3.57 10.68 4.15
N THR A 300 -3.07 11.77 4.72
CA THR A 300 -3.85 12.96 5.03
C THR A 300 -3.22 14.16 4.33
N PRO A 301 -3.91 14.76 3.35
CA PRO A 301 -3.38 15.92 2.63
C PRO A 301 -3.28 17.16 3.54
N ALA A 302 -2.48 18.12 3.15
CA ALA A 302 -2.35 19.41 3.84
C ALA A 302 -3.72 20.11 3.90
N ALA A 303 -4.17 20.70 2.84
CA ALA A 303 -5.52 21.27 2.75
C ALA A 303 -5.96 21.27 1.28
N LEU A 304 -7.16 20.77 1.01
CA LEU A 304 -7.77 20.77 -0.31
C LEU A 304 -8.47 22.10 -0.56
N THR A 305 -8.48 22.54 -1.81
CA THR A 305 -9.22 23.71 -2.26
C THR A 305 -10.66 23.31 -2.62
N PRO A 306 -11.68 24.04 -2.15
CA PRO A 306 -13.06 23.71 -2.46
C PRO A 306 -13.34 23.74 -3.98
N GLY A 307 -14.07 22.76 -4.47
CA GLY A 307 -14.52 22.67 -5.86
C GLY A 307 -13.45 22.19 -6.84
N VAL A 308 -12.25 21.89 -6.36
CA VAL A 308 -11.19 21.30 -7.19
C VAL A 308 -11.31 19.79 -7.15
N GLU A 309 -11.24 19.17 -8.33
CA GLU A 309 -11.12 17.73 -8.48
C GLU A 309 -9.65 17.32 -8.41
N TYR A 310 -9.36 16.32 -7.61
CA TYR A 310 -8.03 15.79 -7.39
C TYR A 310 -7.94 14.35 -7.88
N VAL A 311 -6.84 14.02 -8.55
CA VAL A 311 -6.46 12.66 -8.86
C VAL A 311 -5.58 12.13 -7.74
N VAL A 312 -5.96 11.01 -7.19
CA VAL A 312 -5.20 10.24 -6.21
C VAL A 312 -4.58 9.05 -6.93
N GLN A 313 -3.28 8.87 -6.80
CA GLN A 313 -2.55 7.75 -7.40
C GLN A 313 -1.76 7.02 -6.32
N ILE A 314 -1.79 5.69 -6.36
CA ILE A 314 -0.85 4.87 -5.60
C ILE A 314 0.52 5.02 -6.27
N GLY A 315 1.51 5.39 -5.49
CA GLY A 315 2.87 5.67 -5.96
C GLY A 315 3.79 4.44 -5.87
N ASP A 316 5.10 4.70 -5.77
CA ASP A 316 6.16 3.70 -5.87
C ASP A 316 6.42 2.92 -4.58
N ALA A 317 5.37 2.62 -3.81
CA ALA A 317 5.47 1.74 -2.65
C ALA A 317 5.80 0.31 -3.09
N THR A 318 6.62 -0.39 -2.30
CA THR A 318 7.03 -1.76 -2.58
C THR A 318 6.68 -2.67 -1.41
N ASP A 319 6.57 -3.97 -1.69
CA ASP A 319 6.50 -5.00 -0.66
C ASP A 319 7.86 -5.25 0.02
N LEU A 320 7.93 -6.29 0.85
CA LEU A 320 9.14 -6.68 1.57
C LEU A 320 10.21 -7.32 0.67
N ALA A 321 9.85 -7.78 -0.53
CA ALA A 321 10.76 -8.34 -1.52
C ALA A 321 11.26 -7.29 -2.51
N GLY A 322 10.58 -6.15 -2.61
CA GLY A 322 10.89 -5.07 -3.54
C GLY A 322 9.96 -4.98 -4.74
N ASN A 323 8.91 -5.84 -4.85
CA ASN A 323 7.92 -5.73 -5.93
C ASN A 323 7.11 -4.43 -5.78
N PRO A 324 6.98 -3.62 -6.83
CA PRO A 324 6.19 -2.40 -6.78
C PRO A 324 4.69 -2.73 -6.69
N VAL A 325 3.95 -1.92 -5.93
CA VAL A 325 2.49 -1.99 -5.88
C VAL A 325 1.91 -1.76 -7.28
N LEU A 326 0.89 -2.53 -7.66
CA LEU A 326 0.18 -2.29 -8.91
C LEU A 326 -0.48 -0.91 -8.88
N ALA A 327 -0.27 -0.15 -9.96
CA ALA A 327 -0.79 1.20 -10.09
C ALA A 327 -2.33 1.21 -9.97
N ASP A 328 -2.84 2.13 -9.18
CA ASP A 328 -4.28 2.40 -9.03
C ASP A 328 -4.48 3.91 -8.92
N ALA A 329 -5.60 4.41 -9.47
CA ALA A 329 -5.91 5.82 -9.45
C ALA A 329 -7.42 6.06 -9.40
N TRP A 330 -7.83 7.11 -8.68
CA TRP A 330 -9.23 7.55 -8.61
C TRP A 330 -9.29 9.05 -8.36
N THR A 331 -10.50 9.63 -8.43
CA THR A 331 -10.69 11.05 -8.16
C THR A 331 -11.44 11.29 -6.87
N LEU A 332 -11.28 12.49 -6.31
CA LEU A 332 -12.09 13.02 -5.22
C LEU A 332 -12.25 14.53 -5.39
N THR A 333 -13.37 15.06 -4.88
CA THR A 333 -13.63 16.50 -4.88
C THR A 333 -13.95 16.96 -3.46
N TYR A 334 -13.30 18.03 -2.99
CA TYR A 334 -13.66 18.64 -1.72
C TYR A 334 -14.72 19.72 -1.92
N LEU A 335 -15.84 19.62 -1.20
CA LEU A 335 -16.83 20.69 -1.09
C LEU A 335 -16.96 21.16 0.37
N VAL A 336 -17.10 22.46 0.55
CA VAL A 336 -17.41 23.04 1.87
C VAL A 336 -18.73 22.48 2.38
N PRO A 337 -18.77 21.90 3.58
CA PRO A 337 -20.02 21.38 4.13
C PRO A 337 -21.01 22.52 4.43
N THR A 338 -22.27 22.30 4.07
CA THR A 338 -23.36 23.23 4.38
C THR A 338 -24.40 22.55 5.23
N SER A 339 -25.13 23.32 6.01
CA SER A 339 -26.22 22.83 6.82
C SER A 339 -27.34 23.86 6.87
N ILE A 340 -28.58 23.42 6.62
CA ILE A 340 -29.76 24.23 6.84
C ILE A 340 -30.61 23.53 7.90
N SER A 341 -30.97 24.30 8.95
CA SER A 341 -31.79 23.81 10.05
C SER A 341 -33.00 24.72 10.29
N THR A 342 -34.08 24.15 10.78
CA THR A 342 -35.29 24.90 11.17
C THR A 342 -35.68 24.60 12.62
N PRO A 343 -36.04 25.60 13.41
CA PRO A 343 -36.63 25.39 14.73
C PRO A 343 -38.12 25.00 14.66
N GLN A 344 -38.74 25.07 13.47
CA GLN A 344 -40.17 24.78 13.28
C GLN A 344 -40.37 23.34 12.84
N ARG A 345 -41.36 22.68 13.43
CA ARG A 345 -41.82 21.35 12.96
C ARG A 345 -43.18 21.45 12.34
N THR A 346 -44.00 22.40 12.86
CA THR A 346 -45.37 22.67 12.40
C THR A 346 -45.56 24.16 12.26
N LEU A 347 -46.46 24.57 11.38
CA LEU A 347 -46.86 25.95 11.16
C LEU A 347 -48.37 25.98 10.81
N ALA A 348 -49.19 26.51 11.72
CA ALA A 348 -50.59 26.76 11.43
C ALA A 348 -50.75 28.12 10.73
N VAL A 349 -51.51 28.15 9.67
CA VAL A 349 -51.68 29.30 8.78
C VAL A 349 -53.18 29.61 8.65
N ALA A 350 -53.59 30.85 8.92
CA ALA A 350 -54.89 31.33 8.53
C ALA A 350 -54.91 31.79 7.08
N GLY A 351 -55.99 31.61 6.36
CA GLY A 351 -56.08 31.78 4.93
C GLY A 351 -55.68 33.14 4.37
N ASP A 352 -55.78 34.17 5.17
CA ASP A 352 -55.46 35.58 4.85
C ASP A 352 -54.13 36.07 5.41
N SER A 353 -53.33 35.17 6.00
CA SER A 353 -52.04 35.50 6.61
C SER A 353 -50.85 35.20 5.70
N GLU A 354 -49.76 35.94 5.87
CA GLU A 354 -48.47 35.71 5.26
C GLU A 354 -47.52 35.06 6.28
N PRO A 355 -47.59 33.74 6.45
CA PRO A 355 -46.75 33.05 7.39
C PRO A 355 -45.29 33.01 6.95
N THR A 356 -44.39 32.92 7.92
CA THR A 356 -42.96 32.84 7.63
C THR A 356 -42.33 31.53 8.11
N LEU A 357 -41.61 30.87 7.24
CA LEU A 357 -40.71 29.79 7.62
C LEU A 357 -39.41 30.39 8.20
N ARG A 358 -38.95 29.81 9.30
CA ARG A 358 -37.72 30.23 9.99
C ARG A 358 -36.64 29.19 9.83
N PHE A 359 -35.44 29.63 9.52
CA PHE A 359 -34.32 28.71 9.30
C PHE A 359 -32.95 29.36 9.60
N ARG A 360 -31.94 28.55 9.75
CA ARG A 360 -30.52 28.94 9.79
C ARG A 360 -29.79 28.23 8.68
N ALA A 361 -28.94 28.94 7.94
CA ALA A 361 -28.08 28.37 6.89
C ALA A 361 -26.61 28.60 7.29
N VAL A 362 -25.91 27.55 7.61
CA VAL A 362 -24.50 27.57 8.04
C VAL A 362 -23.65 27.02 6.92
N GLY A 363 -22.53 27.68 6.62
CA GLY A 363 -21.63 27.31 5.54
C GLY A 363 -22.17 27.63 4.13
N VAL A 364 -23.38 28.19 4.00
CA VAL A 364 -23.93 28.62 2.72
C VAL A 364 -23.42 30.02 2.40
N PRO A 365 -22.88 30.27 1.20
CA PRO A 365 -22.36 31.60 0.83
C PRO A 365 -23.42 32.70 0.88
N ALA A 366 -23.03 33.91 1.26
CA ALA A 366 -23.89 35.07 1.18
C ALA A 366 -24.38 35.30 -0.25
N GLY A 367 -25.69 35.61 -0.42
CA GLY A 367 -26.30 35.79 -1.73
C GLY A 367 -26.66 34.51 -2.48
N ALA A 368 -26.23 33.34 -2.03
CA ALA A 368 -26.61 32.07 -2.65
C ALA A 368 -28.13 31.85 -2.55
N LEU A 369 -28.74 31.37 -3.63
CA LEU A 369 -30.19 31.14 -3.68
C LEU A 369 -30.54 29.84 -2.93
N LEU A 370 -31.44 29.99 -1.96
CA LEU A 370 -32.11 28.91 -1.27
C LEU A 370 -33.49 28.71 -1.89
N VAL A 371 -33.89 27.47 -2.10
CA VAL A 371 -35.19 27.11 -2.66
C VAL A 371 -36.12 26.68 -1.51
N VAL A 372 -37.26 27.33 -1.36
CA VAL A 372 -38.36 26.82 -0.55
C VAL A 372 -39.10 25.79 -1.41
N GLU A 373 -39.22 24.58 -0.94
CA GLU A 373 -39.84 23.48 -1.64
C GLU A 373 -41.07 22.97 -0.89
N ARG A 374 -42.05 22.49 -1.63
CA ARG A 374 -43.20 21.75 -1.10
C ARG A 374 -43.19 20.32 -1.64
N LEU A 375 -43.57 19.37 -0.80
CA LEU A 375 -43.69 17.98 -1.18
C LEU A 375 -45.01 17.76 -1.94
N GLU A 376 -44.94 17.42 -3.18
CA GLU A 376 -46.05 17.16 -4.09
C GLU A 376 -46.15 15.68 -4.45
N THR A 377 -47.39 15.25 -4.71
CA THR A 377 -47.65 13.94 -5.31
C THR A 377 -47.78 14.10 -6.82
N THR A 378 -46.94 13.48 -7.58
CA THR A 378 -46.99 13.52 -9.03
C THR A 378 -48.23 12.77 -9.55
N GLU A 379 -48.58 12.93 -10.83
CA GLU A 379 -49.69 12.21 -11.48
C GLU A 379 -49.51 10.67 -11.41
N THR A 380 -48.26 10.20 -11.28
CA THR A 380 -47.92 8.78 -11.10
C THR A 380 -47.97 8.28 -9.66
N GLY A 381 -48.35 9.15 -8.71
CA GLY A 381 -48.38 8.84 -7.27
C GLY A 381 -47.05 8.94 -6.54
N THR A 382 -45.99 9.38 -7.21
CA THR A 382 -44.67 9.53 -6.61
C THR A 382 -44.54 10.86 -5.88
N LEU A 383 -43.96 10.87 -4.67
CA LEU A 383 -43.68 12.08 -3.93
C LEU A 383 -42.43 12.79 -4.48
N ARG A 384 -42.59 14.07 -4.77
CA ARG A 384 -41.51 14.92 -5.28
C ARG A 384 -41.51 16.29 -4.58
N TRP A 385 -40.32 16.81 -4.30
CA TRP A 385 -40.16 18.20 -3.82
C TRP A 385 -40.15 19.16 -5.01
N GLU A 386 -41.06 20.13 -4.97
CA GLU A 386 -41.20 21.19 -5.99
C GLU A 386 -40.89 22.56 -5.41
N GLY A 387 -40.15 23.36 -6.17
CA GLY A 387 -39.81 24.73 -5.74
C GLY A 387 -41.02 25.66 -5.75
N VAL A 388 -41.24 26.34 -4.64
CA VAL A 388 -42.32 27.30 -4.46
C VAL A 388 -41.83 28.74 -4.60
N THR A 389 -40.72 29.07 -3.93
CA THR A 389 -40.08 30.38 -3.98
C THR A 389 -38.60 30.28 -3.64
N THR A 390 -37.86 31.35 -3.81
CA THR A 390 -36.44 31.43 -3.48
C THR A 390 -36.13 32.59 -2.56
N ILE A 391 -35.07 32.48 -1.78
CA ILE A 391 -34.53 33.53 -0.93
C ILE A 391 -33.00 33.50 -0.95
N ALA A 392 -32.35 34.65 -0.90
CA ALA A 392 -30.91 34.76 -0.78
C ALA A 392 -30.45 34.45 0.65
N ALA A 393 -29.41 33.59 0.77
CA ALA A 393 -28.79 33.32 2.05
C ALA A 393 -28.00 34.53 2.57
N ARG A 394 -28.00 34.75 3.89
CA ARG A 394 -27.23 35.83 4.53
C ARG A 394 -25.73 35.54 4.63
N GLY A 395 -25.38 34.27 4.72
CA GLY A 395 -23.99 33.83 4.88
C GLY A 395 -23.43 33.91 6.31
N ASP A 396 -24.18 34.51 7.23
CA ASP A 396 -23.77 34.76 8.64
C ASP A 396 -24.23 33.66 9.62
N GLY A 397 -24.98 32.66 9.13
CA GLY A 397 -25.59 31.62 9.97
C GLY A 397 -26.70 32.09 10.89
N ALA A 398 -27.12 33.38 10.81
CA ALA A 398 -28.19 33.93 11.62
C ALA A 398 -29.57 33.38 11.22
N LEU A 399 -30.54 33.53 12.12
CA LEU A 399 -31.92 33.12 11.86
C LEU A 399 -32.54 34.01 10.76
N GLN A 400 -32.95 33.39 9.67
CA GLN A 400 -33.63 34.01 8.54
C GLN A 400 -35.13 33.65 8.54
N ARG A 401 -35.89 34.42 7.79
CA ARG A 401 -37.33 34.22 7.59
C ARG A 401 -37.67 34.39 6.12
N VAL A 402 -38.52 33.52 5.61
CA VAL A 402 -39.06 33.62 4.26
C VAL A 402 -40.59 33.53 4.33
N ALA A 403 -41.27 34.50 3.74
CA ALA A 403 -42.72 34.45 3.61
C ALA A 403 -43.12 33.36 2.61
N ILE A 404 -44.24 32.71 2.89
CA ILE A 404 -44.88 31.76 1.98
C ILE A 404 -46.35 32.10 1.86
N THR A 405 -46.95 31.76 0.73
CA THR A 405 -48.39 31.91 0.47
C THR A 405 -48.96 30.52 0.12
N PRO A 406 -49.23 29.70 1.15
CA PRO A 406 -49.73 28.36 0.92
C PRO A 406 -51.18 28.40 0.42
N ASP A 407 -51.45 27.73 -0.66
CA ASP A 407 -52.79 27.50 -1.21
C ASP A 407 -53.47 26.26 -0.59
N ARG A 408 -52.71 25.42 0.09
CA ARG A 408 -53.16 24.20 0.77
C ARG A 408 -52.18 23.76 1.86
N SER A 409 -52.62 22.89 2.73
CA SER A 409 -51.77 22.21 3.69
C SER A 409 -50.72 21.35 2.96
N GLY A 410 -49.56 21.18 3.56
CA GLY A 410 -48.50 20.39 2.96
C GLY A 410 -47.19 20.38 3.75
N ARG A 411 -46.22 19.62 3.29
CA ARG A 411 -44.87 19.60 3.88
C ARG A 411 -43.98 20.53 3.10
N TYR A 412 -43.25 21.37 3.80
CA TYR A 412 -42.31 22.34 3.26
C TYR A 412 -40.91 22.05 3.75
N ALA A 413 -39.92 22.38 2.94
CA ALA A 413 -38.51 22.38 3.31
C ALA A 413 -37.77 23.53 2.63
N ILE A 414 -36.60 23.88 3.14
CA ILE A 414 -35.73 24.86 2.52
C ILE A 414 -34.46 24.14 2.13
N ARG A 415 -34.10 24.22 0.84
CA ARG A 415 -32.93 23.53 0.26
C ARG A 415 -31.95 24.54 -0.31
N PHE A 416 -30.67 24.27 -0.05
CA PHE A 416 -29.58 24.81 -0.83
C PHE A 416 -29.16 23.73 -1.89
N PRO A 417 -29.25 24.04 -3.18
CA PRO A 417 -28.95 23.08 -4.22
C PRO A 417 -27.46 22.73 -4.35
N GLY A 418 -26.60 23.41 -3.57
CA GLY A 418 -25.14 23.31 -3.71
C GLY A 418 -24.59 24.31 -4.72
N SER A 419 -23.28 24.32 -4.85
CA SER A 419 -22.54 25.08 -5.85
C SER A 419 -21.28 24.30 -6.25
N ALA A 420 -20.48 24.85 -7.15
CA ALA A 420 -19.20 24.24 -7.52
C ALA A 420 -18.25 24.02 -6.31
N THR A 421 -18.41 24.81 -5.25
CA THR A 421 -17.49 24.80 -4.10
C THR A 421 -18.16 24.37 -2.78
N HIS A 422 -19.48 24.22 -2.74
CA HIS A 422 -20.25 23.96 -1.51
C HIS A 422 -21.24 22.81 -1.73
N GLY A 423 -21.33 21.94 -0.76
CA GLY A 423 -22.25 20.81 -0.78
C GLY A 423 -23.72 21.22 -0.67
N THR A 424 -24.62 20.30 -0.98
CA THR A 424 -26.07 20.49 -0.86
C THR A 424 -26.53 20.35 0.60
N SER A 425 -27.62 21.04 0.96
CA SER A 425 -28.27 20.83 2.26
C SER A 425 -29.75 21.13 2.20
N ARG A 426 -30.52 20.53 3.12
CA ARG A 426 -31.98 20.73 3.25
C ARG A 426 -32.40 20.72 4.72
N THR A 427 -33.41 21.48 5.09
CA THR A 427 -34.04 21.38 6.42
C THR A 427 -34.79 20.07 6.60
N ALA A 428 -35.10 19.72 7.83
CA ALA A 428 -36.20 18.81 8.11
C ALA A 428 -37.51 19.37 7.55
N SER A 429 -38.49 18.50 7.28
CA SER A 429 -39.81 18.95 6.81
C SER A 429 -40.55 19.76 7.90
N ILE A 430 -41.31 20.74 7.44
CA ILE A 430 -42.19 21.58 8.25
C ILE A 430 -43.62 21.28 7.77
N ASP A 431 -44.46 20.78 8.66
CA ASP A 431 -45.86 20.52 8.35
C ASP A 431 -46.63 21.84 8.45
N VAL A 432 -47.12 22.31 7.32
CA VAL A 432 -47.93 23.54 7.23
C VAL A 432 -49.39 23.13 7.13
N THR A 433 -50.18 23.53 8.10
CA THR A 433 -51.64 23.30 8.11
C THR A 433 -52.35 24.58 7.81
N LEU A 434 -53.16 24.55 6.76
CA LEU A 434 -53.97 25.71 6.32
C LEU A 434 -55.37 25.62 6.88
N THR A 435 -55.80 26.69 7.60
CA THR A 435 -57.20 26.91 7.98
C THR A 435 -57.76 27.99 7.09
N PRO A 436 -58.66 27.69 6.17
CA PRO A 436 -59.23 28.68 5.25
C PRO A 436 -59.99 29.78 6.00
N SER A 437 -59.84 31.01 5.56
CA SER A 437 -60.62 32.12 6.01
C SER A 437 -61.92 32.18 5.21
N LEU A 438 -63.03 32.23 5.93
CA LEU A 438 -64.38 32.34 5.34
C LEU A 438 -65.01 33.64 5.75
N THR A 439 -64.97 34.64 4.87
CA THR A 439 -65.51 35.94 5.13
C THR A 439 -66.94 36.05 4.58
N ARG A 440 -67.86 36.41 5.41
CA ARG A 440 -69.20 36.75 4.95
C ARG A 440 -69.16 38.17 4.37
N LEU A 441 -69.68 38.29 3.14
CA LEU A 441 -69.86 39.61 2.49
C LEU A 441 -71.21 40.24 2.83
N GLY A 442 -71.27 41.53 2.70
CA GLY A 442 -72.56 42.28 2.92
C GLY A 442 -72.88 42.70 4.36
N GLY A 443 -71.82 42.83 5.24
CA GLY A 443 -71.95 43.39 6.60
C GLY A 443 -72.54 42.43 7.64
N SER A 444 -72.59 42.84 8.91
CA SER A 444 -73.07 42.04 10.04
C SER A 444 -74.56 42.24 10.36
N ALA A 445 -75.19 43.18 9.74
CA ALA A 445 -76.59 43.52 10.02
C ALA A 445 -77.58 42.42 9.59
N VAL A 446 -78.68 42.31 10.26
CA VAL A 446 -79.78 41.47 9.83
C VAL A 446 -80.45 42.18 8.63
N ARG A 447 -80.57 41.43 7.52
CA ARG A 447 -81.28 41.91 6.31
C ARG A 447 -82.74 41.60 6.41
N GLU A 448 -83.59 42.66 6.29
CA GLU A 448 -85.00 42.49 6.17
C GLU A 448 -85.34 42.14 4.72
N VAL A 449 -86.15 41.12 4.51
CA VAL A 449 -86.53 40.58 3.20
C VAL A 449 -88.03 40.46 3.19
N ALA A 450 -88.76 41.02 2.15
CA ALA A 450 -90.20 40.86 1.98
C ALA A 450 -90.51 39.37 1.66
N LEU A 451 -91.66 38.93 2.15
CA LEU A 451 -92.12 37.57 1.85
C LEU A 451 -92.25 37.37 0.33
N GLY A 452 -91.70 36.31 -0.21
CA GLY A 452 -91.67 36.03 -1.64
C GLY A 452 -90.51 36.71 -2.42
N ALA A 453 -89.75 37.60 -1.81
CA ALA A 453 -88.56 38.22 -2.40
C ALA A 453 -87.36 37.33 -2.26
N ALA A 454 -86.43 37.39 -3.22
CA ALA A 454 -85.21 36.66 -3.19
C ALA A 454 -84.20 37.23 -2.16
N ALA A 455 -83.59 36.39 -1.39
CA ALA A 455 -82.50 36.70 -0.47
C ALA A 455 -81.19 36.11 -0.96
N THR A 456 -80.06 36.87 -0.95
CA THR A 456 -78.77 36.42 -1.39
C THR A 456 -77.78 36.43 -0.22
N ALA A 457 -77.10 35.33 0.03
CA ALA A 457 -75.98 35.22 0.94
C ALA A 457 -74.71 35.10 0.13
N GLU A 458 -73.68 35.88 0.51
CA GLU A 458 -72.40 35.91 -0.21
C GLU A 458 -71.27 35.68 0.77
N PHE A 459 -70.31 34.90 0.33
CA PHE A 459 -69.11 34.55 1.11
C PHE A 459 -67.88 34.60 0.22
N ARG A 460 -66.77 34.89 0.85
CA ARG A 460 -65.44 34.74 0.24
C ARG A 460 -64.66 33.70 1.00
N VAL A 461 -64.01 32.82 0.25
CA VAL A 461 -63.10 31.77 0.72
C VAL A 461 -61.70 32.18 0.35
N ASP A 462 -60.80 32.16 1.31
CA ASP A 462 -59.39 32.45 1.12
C ASP A 462 -58.53 31.32 1.76
N PRO A 463 -57.65 30.68 1.02
CA PRO A 463 -57.27 30.94 -0.38
C PRO A 463 -58.34 30.48 -1.38
N SER A 464 -58.36 31.13 -2.55
CA SER A 464 -59.39 30.93 -3.58
C SER A 464 -59.35 29.55 -4.27
N GLY A 465 -58.34 28.74 -4.04
CA GLY A 465 -58.16 27.42 -4.63
C GLY A 465 -59.11 26.31 -4.10
N ILE A 466 -59.91 26.62 -3.08
CA ILE A 466 -60.85 25.65 -2.50
C ILE A 466 -62.12 25.62 -3.33
N SER A 467 -62.42 24.47 -3.96
CA SER A 467 -63.47 24.32 -4.97
C SER A 467 -64.84 23.83 -4.44
N ARG A 468 -64.91 23.34 -3.21
CA ARG A 468 -66.15 22.76 -2.65
C ARG A 468 -66.41 23.17 -1.20
N GLY A 469 -67.66 23.43 -0.89
CA GLY A 469 -68.13 23.72 0.46
C GLY A 469 -69.55 23.20 0.69
N THR A 470 -70.07 23.48 1.88
CA THR A 470 -71.48 23.17 2.23
C THR A 470 -72.12 24.42 2.80
N LEU A 471 -73.19 24.89 2.21
CA LEU A 471 -74.05 25.92 2.77
C LEU A 471 -74.95 25.29 3.82
N LEU A 472 -74.99 25.92 5.01
CA LEU A 472 -75.82 25.51 6.11
C LEU A 472 -76.94 26.55 6.26
N ARG A 473 -78.19 26.17 5.95
CA ARG A 473 -79.37 26.99 6.24
C ARG A 473 -79.90 26.67 7.64
N SER A 474 -80.10 27.68 8.47
CA SER A 474 -80.63 27.48 9.80
C SER A 474 -81.87 28.36 10.03
N ARG A 475 -82.87 27.79 10.72
CA ARG A 475 -83.98 28.55 11.29
C ARG A 475 -83.56 29.02 12.66
N CYS A 476 -83.74 30.31 12.92
CA CYS A 476 -83.29 30.96 14.14
C CYS A 476 -84.43 31.49 14.96
N THR A 477 -84.17 31.75 16.25
CA THR A 477 -85.07 32.60 17.10
C THR A 477 -85.08 34.04 16.57
N SER A 478 -86.02 34.84 17.00
CA SER A 478 -86.14 36.23 16.57
C SER A 478 -84.90 37.07 16.88
N THR A 479 -84.12 36.66 17.87
CA THR A 479 -82.89 37.34 18.32
C THR A 479 -81.64 36.74 17.71
N PHE A 480 -81.75 35.68 16.91
CA PHE A 480 -80.64 34.90 16.37
C PHE A 480 -79.73 34.23 17.42
N SER A 481 -80.20 34.12 18.67
CA SER A 481 -79.46 33.54 19.78
C SER A 481 -79.38 32.00 19.67
N GLN A 482 -80.40 31.39 19.12
CA GLN A 482 -80.43 29.92 18.80
C GLN A 482 -80.80 29.72 17.37
N CYS A 483 -80.06 28.83 16.66
CA CYS A 483 -80.33 28.52 15.28
C CYS A 483 -80.17 27.00 15.09
N THR A 484 -81.15 26.36 14.48
CA THR A 484 -81.12 24.95 14.16
C THR A 484 -80.93 24.79 12.65
N VAL A 485 -79.91 24.04 12.27
CA VAL A 485 -79.65 23.73 10.86
C VAL A 485 -80.77 22.84 10.30
N VAL A 486 -81.45 23.35 9.28
CA VAL A 486 -82.58 22.68 8.60
C VAL A 486 -82.28 22.20 7.23
N GLU A 487 -81.16 22.66 6.65
CA GLU A 487 -80.71 22.22 5.33
C GLU A 487 -79.20 22.29 5.26
N ARG A 488 -78.63 21.31 4.57
CA ARG A 488 -77.19 21.25 4.20
C ARG A 488 -77.12 21.07 2.67
N ARG A 489 -76.52 22.07 2.01
CA ARG A 489 -76.43 22.06 0.55
C ARG A 489 -75.00 22.12 0.12
N PRO A 490 -74.50 21.08 -0.60
CA PRO A 490 -73.21 21.15 -1.25
C PRO A 490 -73.17 22.29 -2.25
N ILE A 491 -72.01 22.98 -2.32
CA ILE A 491 -71.84 24.09 -3.26
C ILE A 491 -70.41 24.03 -3.85
N GLU A 492 -70.32 24.35 -5.13
CA GLU A 492 -69.07 24.62 -5.78
C GLU A 492 -68.62 26.07 -5.55
N ILE A 493 -67.33 26.26 -5.30
CA ILE A 493 -66.70 27.57 -5.05
C ILE A 493 -65.92 27.90 -6.32
N ASN A 494 -66.18 29.03 -6.92
CA ASN A 494 -65.49 29.43 -8.13
C ASN A 494 -64.00 29.72 -7.89
N GLY A 495 -63.22 29.78 -8.97
CA GLY A 495 -61.75 29.96 -8.89
C GLY A 495 -61.31 31.28 -8.23
N SER A 496 -62.20 32.26 -8.04
CA SER A 496 -61.93 33.50 -7.29
C SER A 496 -62.21 33.38 -5.80
N GLY A 497 -62.69 32.22 -5.33
CA GLY A 497 -63.10 31.99 -3.94
C GLY A 497 -64.42 32.64 -3.59
N PHE A 498 -65.15 33.17 -4.57
CA PHE A 498 -66.47 33.86 -4.31
C PHE A 498 -67.61 32.82 -4.37
N VAL A 499 -68.48 32.89 -3.35
CA VAL A 499 -69.67 32.09 -3.22
C VAL A 499 -70.90 33.03 -3.10
N SER A 500 -71.84 32.97 -4.03
CA SER A 500 -73.13 33.67 -3.95
C SER A 500 -74.27 32.65 -4.06
N PHE A 501 -75.18 32.72 -3.16
CA PHE A 501 -76.34 31.83 -3.13
C PHE A 501 -77.64 32.65 -2.91
N THR A 502 -78.58 32.48 -3.82
CA THR A 502 -79.84 33.13 -3.78
C THR A 502 -80.96 32.08 -3.57
N TRP A 503 -81.96 32.46 -2.70
CA TRP A 503 -83.11 31.63 -2.43
C TRP A 503 -84.33 32.50 -2.13
N ILE A 504 -85.56 31.93 -2.18
CA ILE A 504 -86.78 32.58 -1.78
C ILE A 504 -87.19 32.01 -0.41
N PRO A 505 -86.99 32.75 0.69
CA PRO A 505 -87.27 32.25 2.02
C PRO A 505 -88.80 32.33 2.36
N THR A 506 -89.21 31.41 3.25
CA THR A 506 -90.51 31.48 3.91
C THR A 506 -90.49 32.45 5.13
N ALA A 507 -91.59 32.89 5.60
CA ALA A 507 -91.66 33.80 6.75
C ALA A 507 -90.90 33.28 7.97
N GLY A 508 -90.19 34.16 8.67
CA GLY A 508 -89.37 33.81 9.85
C GLY A 508 -87.95 34.33 9.83
N THR A 509 -87.12 33.82 10.75
CA THR A 509 -85.78 34.25 10.94
C THR A 509 -84.84 33.18 10.46
N TRP A 510 -83.96 33.55 9.53
CA TRP A 510 -83.07 32.62 8.83
C TRP A 510 -81.63 33.04 8.90
N SER A 511 -80.68 32.03 8.89
CA SER A 511 -79.29 32.32 8.68
C SER A 511 -78.67 31.33 7.74
N TRP A 512 -77.61 31.79 7.01
CA TRP A 512 -76.75 30.98 6.19
C TRP A 512 -75.33 31.09 6.67
N GLN A 513 -74.60 29.96 6.66
CA GLN A 513 -73.20 29.88 6.88
C GLN A 513 -72.53 28.99 5.79
N LEU A 514 -71.36 29.34 5.40
CA LEU A 514 -70.52 28.48 4.60
C LEU A 514 -69.67 27.64 5.52
N GLN A 515 -69.66 26.33 5.32
CA GLN A 515 -68.83 25.37 6.02
C GLN A 515 -67.88 24.67 5.02
N LEU A 516 -66.61 24.64 5.38
CA LEU A 516 -65.64 23.74 4.78
C LEU A 516 -65.36 22.62 5.77
N LYS A 517 -65.37 21.37 5.30
CA LYS A 517 -64.93 20.21 6.09
C LYS A 517 -63.42 20.06 5.95
N ALA A 518 -62.77 19.60 7.02
CA ALA A 518 -61.38 19.22 6.94
C ALA A 518 -61.13 18.12 5.89
N ASN A 519 -60.04 18.19 5.19
CA ASN A 519 -59.55 17.19 4.28
C ASN A 519 -57.99 17.22 4.30
N GLU A 520 -57.34 16.50 3.42
CA GLU A 520 -55.89 16.47 3.34
C GLU A 520 -55.23 17.81 2.97
N LEU A 521 -56.01 18.73 2.37
CA LEU A 521 -55.50 19.99 1.84
C LEU A 521 -55.75 21.18 2.80
N HIS A 522 -56.69 21.07 3.73
CA HIS A 522 -57.01 22.15 4.67
C HIS A 522 -57.82 21.68 5.88
N GLU A 523 -57.75 22.43 6.96
CA GLU A 523 -58.58 22.26 8.16
C GLU A 523 -60.05 22.69 7.92
N ALA A 524 -60.93 22.28 8.84
CA ALA A 524 -62.34 22.73 8.82
C ALA A 524 -62.46 24.21 9.09
N ALA A 525 -63.39 24.87 8.42
CA ALA A 525 -63.71 26.28 8.64
C ALA A 525 -65.20 26.51 8.55
N LEU A 526 -65.66 27.50 9.29
CA LEU A 526 -67.05 27.93 9.34
C LEU A 526 -67.14 29.44 9.29
N SER A 527 -67.92 30.01 8.35
CA SER A 527 -68.12 31.45 8.22
C SER A 527 -68.98 32.04 9.32
N ALA A 528 -68.92 33.35 9.47
CA ALA A 528 -69.91 34.07 10.18
C ALA A 528 -71.31 33.89 9.52
N ARG A 529 -72.41 34.10 10.27
CA ARG A 529 -73.80 33.95 9.79
C ARG A 529 -74.22 35.11 8.94
N ALA A 530 -74.72 34.85 7.75
CA ALA A 530 -75.55 35.81 7.05
C ALA A 530 -77.00 35.69 7.60
N ARG A 531 -77.54 36.77 8.13
CA ARG A 531 -78.80 36.81 8.92
C ARG A 531 -79.86 37.49 8.14
N PHE A 532 -81.10 36.91 8.11
CA PHE A 532 -82.24 37.39 7.36
C PHE A 532 -83.51 37.32 8.21
N ARG A 533 -84.31 38.36 8.18
CA ARG A 533 -85.64 38.36 8.75
C ARG A 533 -86.64 38.59 7.64
N VAL A 534 -87.56 37.63 7.47
CA VAL A 534 -88.52 37.61 6.41
C VAL A 534 -89.92 37.96 7.01
N ARG A 535 -90.51 39.06 6.55
CA ARG A 535 -91.75 39.55 7.01
C ARG A 535 -92.80 39.65 5.88
#